data_27d0a6edae423559bc1fb930677c734d
#
_entry.id   27d0a6edae423559bc1fb930677c734d
#
_cell.length_a   1.000
_cell.length_b   1.000
_cell.length_c   1.000
_cell.angle_alpha   90.00
_cell.angle_beta   90.00
_cell.angle_gamma   90.00
#
_symmetry.space_group_name_H-M   'P 1'
#
loop_
_entity.id
_entity.type
_entity.pdbx_description
1 polymer ?
#
loop_
_entity_poly.entity_id
_entity_poly.type
_entity_poly.pdbx_seq_one_letter_code
_entity_poly.pdbx_strand_id
1 'polypeptide(L)'
;MKRKHIKIINITFFLLLCILLSSFNNYKSKIIYIQPLGDVNTEYMEYLKTSIKEFYGYECIIKPKVSLTSDILANSKTRYEASKILNKFNSNQNTLIITEKDIAHKKNDDFPEWGIFGLGLRPGKTCVISTFRLKKNVSIQKMLERLKKVALHEIGHNLGLEHCKNNKECMMNDADGTIKQVDKEKIWFCPKCWKQIK
;
A
#
# COMPACT_ATOMS: atom_id res chain seq x y z
N MET A 1 4.85 -61.29 17.24
CA MET A 1 5.00 -60.40 16.08
C MET A 1 4.10 -59.18 16.05
N LYS A 2 2.91 -59.14 16.60
CA LYS A 2 1.95 -58.01 16.55
C LYS A 2 2.39 -56.72 17.29
N ARG A 3 3.19 -56.78 18.37
CA ARG A 3 3.59 -55.57 19.14
C ARG A 3 4.66 -54.68 18.48
N LYS A 4 5.50 -55.20 17.57
CA LYS A 4 6.53 -54.40 16.88
C LYS A 4 5.91 -53.51 15.77
N HIS A 5 4.87 -53.97 15.06
CA HIS A 5 4.20 -53.21 14.03
C HIS A 5 3.45 -51.99 14.56
N ILE A 6 2.84 -52.08 15.74
CA ILE A 6 2.08 -50.97 16.35
C ILE A 6 3.01 -49.84 16.78
N LYS A 7 4.21 -50.12 17.28
CA LYS A 7 5.21 -49.08 17.64
C LYS A 7 5.75 -48.34 16.42
N ILE A 8 5.98 -49.03 15.29
CA ILE A 8 6.49 -48.43 14.06
C ILE A 8 5.44 -47.50 13.43
N ILE A 9 4.16 -47.91 13.42
CA ILE A 9 3.04 -47.10 12.88
C ILE A 9 2.87 -45.83 13.72
N ASN A 10 3.00 -45.88 15.05
CA ASN A 10 2.91 -44.67 15.88
C ASN A 10 4.09 -43.71 15.69
N ILE A 11 5.29 -44.21 15.47
CA ILE A 11 6.48 -43.37 15.22
C ILE A 11 6.38 -42.69 13.86
N THR A 12 5.98 -43.39 12.81
CA THR A 12 5.81 -42.80 11.46
C THR A 12 4.68 -41.79 11.43
N PHE A 13 3.56 -42.03 12.12
CA PHE A 13 2.46 -41.09 12.23
C PHE A 13 2.86 -39.80 12.99
N PHE A 14 3.65 -39.95 14.08
CA PHE A 14 4.16 -38.82 14.86
C PHE A 14 5.16 -38.00 14.07
N LEU A 15 6.07 -38.64 13.29
CA LEU A 15 7.00 -37.96 12.41
C LEU A 15 6.29 -37.22 11.28
N LEU A 16 5.26 -37.81 10.67
CA LEU A 16 4.44 -37.16 9.65
C LEU A 16 3.70 -35.93 10.20
N LEU A 17 3.17 -36.04 11.41
CA LEU A 17 2.51 -34.94 12.11
C LEU A 17 3.48 -33.80 12.43
N CYS A 18 4.71 -34.12 12.87
CA CYS A 18 5.77 -33.13 13.10
C CYS A 18 6.21 -32.42 11.81
N ILE A 19 6.28 -33.13 10.69
CA ILE A 19 6.60 -32.54 9.38
C ILE A 19 5.46 -31.63 8.90
N LEU A 20 4.21 -32.01 9.10
CA LEU A 20 3.05 -31.19 8.79
C LEU A 20 2.98 -29.93 9.67
N LEU A 21 3.31 -30.05 10.98
CA LEU A 21 3.35 -28.90 11.89
C LEU A 21 4.54 -27.97 11.62
N SER A 22 5.68 -28.48 11.15
CA SER A 22 6.83 -27.67 10.78
C SER A 22 6.63 -26.89 9.47
N SER A 23 5.76 -27.34 8.58
CA SER A 23 5.39 -26.63 7.34
C SER A 23 4.51 -25.40 7.59
N PHE A 24 3.88 -25.29 8.75
CA PHE A 24 3.05 -24.13 9.13
C PHE A 24 3.86 -22.96 9.72
N ASN A 25 5.16 -23.10 9.95
CA ASN A 25 5.95 -22.12 10.65
C ASN A 25 7.01 -21.49 9.77
N ASN A 26 6.67 -20.55 8.86
CA ASN A 26 7.57 -19.45 8.46
C ASN A 26 6.96 -18.47 7.43
N TYR A 27 5.64 -18.32 7.39
CA TYR A 27 5.12 -17.17 6.66
C TYR A 27 5.24 -15.93 7.57
N LYS A 28 6.43 -15.34 7.61
CA LYS A 28 6.63 -14.05 8.26
C LYS A 28 5.82 -13.03 7.47
N SER A 29 4.60 -12.73 7.93
CA SER A 29 3.73 -11.77 7.27
C SER A 29 4.50 -10.44 7.13
N LYS A 30 4.55 -9.89 5.93
CA LYS A 30 5.13 -8.56 5.74
C LYS A 30 4.28 -7.56 6.50
N ILE A 31 4.92 -6.66 7.25
CA ILE A 31 4.25 -5.60 8.00
C ILE A 31 4.36 -4.29 7.22
N ILE A 32 3.24 -3.59 7.10
CA ILE A 32 3.18 -2.21 6.61
C ILE A 32 2.81 -1.30 7.78
N TYR A 33 3.60 -0.27 7.99
CA TYR A 33 3.30 0.77 8.96
C TYR A 33 2.46 1.85 8.29
N ILE A 34 1.28 2.16 8.84
CA ILE A 34 0.45 3.28 8.41
C ILE A 34 0.83 4.48 9.26
N GLN A 35 1.41 5.50 8.63
CA GLN A 35 1.88 6.71 9.29
C GLN A 35 0.95 7.88 8.99
N PRO A 36 0.11 8.32 9.95
CA PRO A 36 -0.67 9.54 9.78
C PRO A 36 0.25 10.78 9.80
N LEU A 37 0.09 11.66 8.82
CA LEU A 37 0.79 12.92 8.68
C LEU A 37 -0.22 14.06 8.76
N GLY A 38 -0.21 14.79 9.89
CA GLY A 38 -1.28 15.69 10.30
C GLY A 38 -2.48 14.95 10.88
N ASP A 39 -3.61 15.65 11.03
CA ASP A 39 -4.86 15.04 11.47
C ASP A 39 -5.46 14.23 10.32
N VAL A 40 -5.69 12.94 10.58
CA VAL A 40 -6.28 11.98 9.65
C VAL A 40 -7.39 11.24 10.38
N ASN A 41 -8.55 11.09 9.74
CA ASN A 41 -9.66 10.33 10.30
C ASN A 41 -9.23 8.87 10.55
N THR A 42 -9.46 8.41 11.79
CA THR A 42 -9.11 7.05 12.22
C THR A 42 -9.80 5.97 11.38
N GLU A 43 -11.03 6.21 10.94
CA GLU A 43 -11.77 5.28 10.08
C GLU A 43 -11.08 5.00 8.75
N TYR A 44 -10.39 6.00 8.17
CA TYR A 44 -9.62 5.81 6.93
C TYR A 44 -8.43 4.87 7.13
N MET A 45 -7.76 4.99 8.27
CA MET A 45 -6.61 4.15 8.60
C MET A 45 -7.02 2.69 8.88
N GLU A 46 -8.10 2.47 9.61
CA GLU A 46 -8.65 1.13 9.87
C GLU A 46 -9.17 0.49 8.57
N TYR A 47 -9.81 1.27 7.70
CA TYR A 47 -10.23 0.81 6.39
C TYR A 47 -9.04 0.39 5.51
N LEU A 48 -7.96 1.17 5.51
CA LEU A 48 -6.73 0.82 4.78
C LEU A 48 -6.07 -0.43 5.34
N LYS A 49 -6.01 -0.58 6.66
CA LYS A 49 -5.47 -1.77 7.32
C LYS A 49 -6.18 -3.04 6.85
N THR A 50 -7.52 -3.02 6.86
CA THR A 50 -8.34 -4.12 6.35
C THR A 50 -8.10 -4.36 4.86
N SER A 51 -8.10 -3.29 4.06
CA SER A 51 -7.91 -3.35 2.61
C SER A 51 -6.55 -3.93 2.19
N ILE A 52 -5.48 -3.55 2.87
CA ILE A 52 -4.12 -4.04 2.62
C ILE A 52 -4.00 -5.53 3.00
N LYS A 53 -4.60 -5.91 4.14
CA LYS A 53 -4.62 -7.30 4.57
C LYS A 53 -5.38 -8.20 3.58
N GLU A 54 -6.57 -7.77 3.13
CA GLU A 54 -7.37 -8.49 2.14
C GLU A 54 -6.65 -8.68 0.80
N PHE A 55 -5.95 -7.64 0.32
CA PHE A 55 -5.37 -7.64 -1.01
C PHE A 55 -3.98 -8.29 -1.08
N TYR A 56 -3.10 -7.95 -0.13
CA TYR A 56 -1.70 -8.39 -0.11
C TYR A 56 -1.41 -9.49 0.93
N GLY A 57 -2.31 -9.72 1.88
CA GLY A 57 -2.04 -10.59 3.04
C GLY A 57 -1.06 -9.98 4.05
N TYR A 58 -0.80 -8.67 3.99
CA TYR A 58 0.15 -8.00 4.88
C TYR A 58 -0.55 -7.50 6.14
N GLU A 59 0.12 -7.62 7.29
CA GLU A 59 -0.36 -7.03 8.54
C GLU A 59 -0.03 -5.53 8.57
N CYS A 60 -0.89 -4.74 9.21
CA CYS A 60 -0.69 -3.30 9.32
C CYS A 60 -0.65 -2.83 10.76
N ILE A 61 0.27 -1.90 11.05
CA ILE A 61 0.40 -1.24 12.35
C ILE A 61 0.25 0.26 12.13
N ILE A 62 -0.75 0.87 12.78
CA ILE A 62 -0.95 2.32 12.75
C ILE A 62 0.01 2.95 13.75
N LYS A 63 0.84 3.89 13.27
CA LYS A 63 1.78 4.64 14.11
C LYS A 63 1.12 5.88 14.73
N PRO A 64 1.68 6.44 15.80
CA PRO A 64 1.29 7.76 16.29
C PRO A 64 1.39 8.82 15.18
N LYS A 65 0.48 9.80 15.18
CA LYS A 65 0.51 10.89 14.19
C LYS A 65 1.78 11.71 14.28
N VAL A 66 2.25 12.18 13.13
CA VAL A 66 3.33 13.16 13.03
C VAL A 66 2.76 14.48 12.52
N SER A 67 3.21 15.59 13.09
CA SER A 67 2.77 16.92 12.69
C SER A 67 3.30 17.27 11.29
N LEU A 68 2.50 18.02 10.54
CA LEU A 68 2.92 18.67 9.31
C LEU A 68 3.90 19.82 9.65
N THR A 69 4.97 19.92 8.92
CA THR A 69 6.03 20.90 9.13
C THR A 69 6.30 21.69 7.84
N SER A 70 6.88 22.87 7.95
CA SER A 70 7.10 23.76 6.80
C SER A 70 8.16 23.24 5.81
N ASP A 71 9.07 22.39 6.27
CA ASP A 71 10.16 21.82 5.44
C ASP A 71 9.65 20.88 4.34
N ILE A 72 8.45 20.32 4.49
CA ILE A 72 7.82 19.47 3.46
C ILE A 72 6.81 20.22 2.57
N LEU A 73 6.67 21.54 2.73
CA LEU A 73 5.85 22.36 1.82
C LEU A 73 6.49 22.44 0.42
N ALA A 74 5.64 22.50 -0.60
CA ALA A 74 6.02 22.91 -1.94
C ALA A 74 6.37 24.41 -1.97
N ASN A 75 6.98 24.87 -3.06
CA ASN A 75 7.47 26.26 -3.13
C ASN A 75 6.32 27.29 -3.04
N SER A 76 5.15 26.98 -3.60
CA SER A 76 3.95 27.85 -3.49
C SER A 76 3.39 27.94 -2.06
N LYS A 77 3.82 27.07 -1.15
CA LYS A 77 3.31 26.92 0.23
C LYS A 77 1.81 26.60 0.32
N THR A 78 1.19 26.22 -0.79
CA THR A 78 -0.24 25.84 -0.83
C THR A 78 -0.46 24.33 -0.76
N ARG A 79 0.59 23.56 -1.07
CA ARG A 79 0.58 22.07 -1.08
C ARG A 79 1.79 21.53 -0.36
N TYR A 80 1.73 20.24 -0.04
CA TYR A 80 2.87 19.51 0.49
C TYR A 80 3.58 18.75 -0.63
N GLU A 81 4.92 18.83 -0.67
CA GLU A 81 5.73 18.18 -1.71
C GLU A 81 5.94 16.71 -1.37
N ALA A 82 5.38 15.83 -2.19
CA ALA A 82 5.39 14.38 -1.94
C ALA A 82 6.81 13.81 -1.86
N SER A 83 7.74 14.29 -2.68
CA SER A 83 9.15 13.86 -2.65
C SER A 83 9.83 14.24 -1.33
N LYS A 84 9.55 15.43 -0.79
CA LYS A 84 10.07 15.87 0.51
C LYS A 84 9.49 15.01 1.64
N ILE A 85 8.20 14.66 1.55
CA ILE A 85 7.57 13.73 2.50
C ILE A 85 8.28 12.38 2.44
N LEU A 86 8.42 11.78 1.26
CA LEU A 86 9.09 10.50 1.10
C LEU A 86 10.52 10.51 1.66
N ASN A 87 11.30 11.55 1.36
CA ASN A 87 12.67 11.68 1.86
C ASN A 87 12.72 11.76 3.38
N LYS A 88 11.82 12.53 3.99
CA LYS A 88 11.74 12.70 5.45
C LYS A 88 11.39 11.40 6.19
N PHE A 89 10.53 10.57 5.59
CA PHE A 89 10.07 9.31 6.18
C PHE A 89 10.75 8.07 5.58
N ASN A 90 11.77 8.25 4.74
CA ASN A 90 12.50 7.12 4.18
C ASN A 90 13.20 6.31 5.29
N SER A 91 12.82 5.06 5.40
CA SER A 91 13.33 4.15 6.42
C SER A 91 13.42 2.72 5.89
N ASN A 92 14.02 1.83 6.67
CA ASN A 92 14.03 0.40 6.34
C ASN A 92 12.68 -0.31 6.57
N GLN A 93 11.64 0.40 7.02
CA GLN A 93 10.30 -0.13 7.27
C GLN A 93 9.38 0.16 6.07
N ASN A 94 8.55 -0.83 5.69
CA ASN A 94 7.49 -0.59 4.71
C ASN A 94 6.46 0.37 5.31
N THR A 95 6.36 1.57 4.79
CA THR A 95 5.55 2.64 5.37
C THR A 95 4.62 3.26 4.33
N LEU A 96 3.33 3.23 4.60
CA LEU A 96 2.30 3.99 3.91
C LEU A 96 1.99 5.24 4.73
N ILE A 97 2.36 6.40 4.20
CA ILE A 97 2.05 7.70 4.81
C ILE A 97 0.69 8.14 4.26
N ILE A 98 -0.20 8.59 5.16
CA ILE A 98 -1.51 9.12 4.78
C ILE A 98 -1.67 10.53 5.33
N THR A 99 -2.20 11.45 4.50
CA THR A 99 -2.56 12.80 4.91
C THR A 99 -3.90 13.23 4.30
N GLU A 100 -4.58 14.17 4.95
CA GLU A 100 -5.78 14.82 4.38
C GLU A 100 -5.47 16.16 3.70
N LYS A 101 -4.19 16.54 3.60
CA LYS A 101 -3.74 17.74 2.90
C LYS A 101 -3.43 17.46 1.44
N ASP A 102 -3.57 18.51 0.61
CA ASP A 102 -3.21 18.40 -0.82
C ASP A 102 -1.71 18.18 -0.99
N ILE A 103 -1.35 17.20 -1.81
CA ILE A 103 0.04 16.87 -2.14
C ILE A 103 0.31 17.10 -3.62
N ALA A 104 1.56 17.46 -3.91
CA ALA A 104 2.04 17.71 -5.26
C ALA A 104 3.38 17.01 -5.49
N HIS A 105 3.68 16.81 -6.76
CA HIS A 105 4.99 16.37 -7.22
C HIS A 105 5.31 17.07 -8.54
N LYS A 106 6.59 17.32 -8.80
CA LYS A 106 7.04 17.90 -10.07
C LYS A 106 6.77 16.91 -11.21
N LYS A 107 5.92 17.29 -12.16
CA LYS A 107 5.67 16.51 -13.38
C LYS A 107 6.73 16.84 -14.45
N ASN A 108 6.98 18.13 -14.69
CA ASN A 108 8.01 18.70 -15.56
C ASN A 108 8.23 20.17 -15.17
N ASP A 109 8.97 20.94 -15.95
CA ASP A 109 9.26 22.35 -15.63
C ASP A 109 8.02 23.25 -15.75
N ASP A 110 7.07 22.94 -16.65
CA ASP A 110 5.83 23.69 -16.80
C ASP A 110 4.84 23.40 -15.64
N PHE A 111 4.96 22.23 -15.02
CA PHE A 111 4.10 21.79 -13.92
C PHE A 111 4.94 21.37 -12.70
N PRO A 112 5.60 22.35 -12.03
CA PRO A 112 6.50 22.06 -10.91
C PRO A 112 5.78 21.54 -9.65
N GLU A 113 4.47 21.79 -9.54
CA GLU A 113 3.64 21.38 -8.40
C GLU A 113 2.34 20.72 -8.89
N TRP A 114 2.48 19.66 -9.70
CA TRP A 114 1.33 18.89 -10.17
C TRP A 114 0.66 18.13 -9.03
N GLY A 115 -0.63 18.38 -8.83
CA GLY A 115 -1.38 17.72 -7.76
C GLY A 115 -1.62 16.25 -8.06
N ILE A 116 -1.29 15.40 -7.10
CA ILE A 116 -1.36 13.94 -7.22
C ILE A 116 -2.22 13.32 -6.12
N PHE A 117 -2.57 12.04 -6.27
CA PHE A 117 -3.29 11.24 -5.26
C PHE A 117 -2.33 10.50 -4.34
N GLY A 118 -1.19 10.08 -4.86
CA GLY A 118 -0.15 9.37 -4.14
C GLY A 118 1.19 9.43 -4.87
N LEU A 119 2.23 8.94 -4.22
CA LEU A 119 3.58 8.74 -4.76
C LEU A 119 4.28 7.61 -4.01
N GLY A 120 4.74 6.58 -4.72
CA GLY A 120 5.52 5.47 -4.16
C GLY A 120 6.95 5.45 -4.70
N LEU A 121 7.92 5.16 -3.84
CA LEU A 121 9.30 4.84 -4.28
C LEU A 121 9.30 3.49 -5.03
N ARG A 122 10.01 3.40 -6.15
CA ARG A 122 10.00 2.19 -6.99
C ARG A 122 11.39 1.70 -7.40
N PRO A 123 11.82 0.50 -7.02
CA PRO A 123 11.30 -0.21 -5.85
C PRO A 123 11.61 0.57 -4.58
N GLY A 124 10.84 0.35 -3.54
CA GLY A 124 11.05 1.07 -2.29
C GLY A 124 10.30 0.50 -1.11
N LYS A 125 10.31 1.25 -0.03
CA LYS A 125 9.62 0.87 1.20
C LYS A 125 8.63 1.93 1.69
N THR A 126 8.62 3.10 1.06
CA THR A 126 7.82 4.23 1.52
C THR A 126 6.96 4.76 0.37
N CYS A 127 5.70 5.01 0.66
CA CYS A 127 4.78 5.72 -0.21
C CYS A 127 3.92 6.69 0.59
N VAL A 128 3.39 7.72 -0.08
CA VAL A 128 2.48 8.70 0.49
C VAL A 128 1.21 8.78 -0.32
N ILE A 129 0.07 8.91 0.35
CA ILE A 129 -1.25 9.11 -0.25
C ILE A 129 -1.98 10.27 0.41
N SER A 130 -2.88 10.90 -0.34
CA SER A 130 -3.72 12.00 0.14
C SER A 130 -5.19 11.75 -0.14
N THR A 131 -6.05 11.99 0.87
CA THR A 131 -7.51 11.95 0.70
C THR A 131 -8.06 13.24 0.12
N PHE A 132 -7.28 14.33 0.08
CA PHE A 132 -7.76 15.67 -0.30
C PHE A 132 -8.53 15.70 -1.62
N ARG A 133 -7.94 15.13 -2.66
CA ARG A 133 -8.54 15.10 -4.01
C ARG A 133 -9.54 13.97 -4.19
N LEU A 134 -9.46 12.90 -3.38
CA LEU A 134 -10.31 11.71 -3.50
C LEU A 134 -11.73 11.98 -3.02
N LYS A 135 -11.90 12.90 -2.04
CA LYS A 135 -13.19 13.23 -1.41
C LYS A 135 -14.03 14.26 -2.17
N LYS A 136 -13.51 14.82 -3.28
CA LYS A 136 -14.19 15.89 -3.99
C LYS A 136 -15.47 15.39 -4.67
N ASN A 137 -16.62 15.96 -4.27
CA ASN A 137 -17.96 15.76 -4.86
C ASN A 137 -18.43 14.29 -4.93
N VAL A 138 -18.12 13.48 -3.89
CA VAL A 138 -18.55 12.08 -3.85
C VAL A 138 -18.99 11.66 -2.45
N SER A 139 -19.71 10.53 -2.35
CA SER A 139 -20.04 9.89 -1.07
C SER A 139 -18.80 9.36 -0.38
N ILE A 140 -18.92 9.10 0.93
CA ILE A 140 -17.84 8.48 1.70
C ILE A 140 -17.45 7.10 1.16
N GLN A 141 -18.41 6.30 0.71
CA GLN A 141 -18.15 4.98 0.14
C GLN A 141 -17.29 5.08 -1.12
N LYS A 142 -17.61 6.03 -2.02
CA LYS A 142 -16.82 6.25 -3.23
C LYS A 142 -15.43 6.78 -2.93
N MET A 143 -15.29 7.65 -1.94
CA MET A 143 -14.00 8.14 -1.47
C MET A 143 -13.16 6.99 -0.90
N LEU A 144 -13.74 6.10 -0.09
CA LEU A 144 -13.04 4.94 0.48
C LEU A 144 -12.59 3.96 -0.62
N GLU A 145 -13.43 3.71 -1.64
CA GLU A 145 -13.04 2.90 -2.80
C GLU A 145 -11.81 3.49 -3.51
N ARG A 146 -11.81 4.81 -3.78
CA ARG A 146 -10.68 5.53 -4.37
C ARG A 146 -9.43 5.43 -3.49
N LEU A 147 -9.59 5.63 -2.18
CA LEU A 147 -8.52 5.54 -1.20
C LEU A 147 -7.87 4.15 -1.20
N LYS A 148 -8.68 3.09 -1.22
CA LYS A 148 -8.20 1.70 -1.34
C LYS A 148 -7.37 1.52 -2.62
N LYS A 149 -7.88 1.96 -3.77
CA LYS A 149 -7.19 1.84 -5.06
C LYS A 149 -5.82 2.55 -5.04
N VAL A 150 -5.80 3.82 -4.62
CA VAL A 150 -4.56 4.61 -4.56
C VAL A 150 -3.56 3.98 -3.60
N ALA A 151 -3.96 3.58 -2.40
CA ALA A 151 -3.06 2.97 -1.43
C ALA A 151 -2.43 1.67 -1.96
N LEU A 152 -3.23 0.78 -2.55
CA LEU A 152 -2.75 -0.48 -3.11
C LEU A 152 -1.86 -0.24 -4.34
N HIS A 153 -2.13 0.76 -5.15
CA HIS A 153 -1.30 1.19 -6.28
C HIS A 153 0.09 1.64 -5.81
N GLU A 154 0.15 2.55 -4.83
CA GLU A 154 1.44 3.05 -4.33
C GLU A 154 2.27 1.97 -3.63
N ILE A 155 1.62 1.05 -2.92
CA ILE A 155 2.28 -0.15 -2.39
C ILE A 155 2.80 -1.04 -3.54
N GLY A 156 2.06 -1.15 -4.65
CA GLY A 156 2.50 -1.82 -5.86
C GLY A 156 3.81 -1.24 -6.41
N HIS A 157 3.96 0.08 -6.42
CA HIS A 157 5.24 0.73 -6.76
C HIS A 157 6.36 0.35 -5.79
N ASN A 158 6.10 0.35 -4.49
CA ASN A 158 7.11 -0.10 -3.52
C ASN A 158 7.55 -1.55 -3.76
N LEU A 159 6.67 -2.41 -4.27
CA LEU A 159 6.98 -3.79 -4.66
C LEU A 159 7.69 -3.91 -6.02
N GLY A 160 7.96 -2.79 -6.70
CA GLY A 160 8.68 -2.72 -7.97
C GLY A 160 7.81 -2.60 -9.22
N LEU A 161 6.48 -2.59 -9.09
CA LEU A 161 5.59 -2.48 -10.25
C LEU A 161 5.71 -1.12 -10.93
N GLU A 162 5.79 -1.14 -12.24
CA GLU A 162 5.62 0.03 -13.10
C GLU A 162 4.15 0.27 -13.41
N HIS A 163 3.84 1.43 -13.99
CA HIS A 163 2.52 1.67 -14.55
C HIS A 163 2.18 0.61 -15.61
N CYS A 164 0.97 0.05 -15.50
CA CYS A 164 0.51 -1.00 -16.38
C CYS A 164 0.09 -0.44 -17.75
N LYS A 165 0.72 -0.95 -18.81
CA LYS A 165 0.35 -0.64 -20.20
C LYS A 165 -0.45 -1.78 -20.87
N ASN A 166 -0.73 -2.87 -20.13
CA ASN A 166 -1.28 -4.10 -20.71
C ASN A 166 -2.80 -4.22 -20.58
N ASN A 167 -3.39 -3.60 -19.57
CA ASN A 167 -4.82 -3.70 -19.31
C ASN A 167 -5.35 -2.41 -18.67
N LYS A 168 -6.35 -1.81 -19.29
CA LYS A 168 -6.92 -0.51 -18.87
C LYS A 168 -7.74 -0.56 -17.57
N GLU A 169 -8.10 -1.75 -17.09
CA GLU A 169 -8.79 -1.94 -15.83
C GLU A 169 -7.85 -2.30 -14.67
N CYS A 170 -6.58 -2.54 -14.96
CA CYS A 170 -5.56 -2.84 -13.95
C CYS A 170 -5.34 -1.64 -13.05
N MET A 171 -5.33 -1.85 -11.73
CA MET A 171 -5.11 -0.80 -10.74
C MET A 171 -3.72 -0.12 -10.85
N MET A 172 -2.76 -0.72 -11.58
CA MET A 172 -1.44 -0.12 -11.83
C MET A 172 -1.42 0.82 -13.05
N ASN A 173 -2.56 1.23 -13.63
CA ASN A 173 -2.53 2.24 -14.67
C ASN A 173 -2.11 3.60 -14.11
N ASP A 174 -1.49 4.42 -14.97
CA ASP A 174 -1.23 5.81 -14.64
C ASP A 174 -2.54 6.61 -14.66
N ALA A 175 -2.87 7.23 -13.54
CA ALA A 175 -4.04 8.10 -13.45
C ALA A 175 -3.84 9.45 -14.15
N ASP A 176 -2.57 9.81 -14.49
CA ASP A 176 -2.19 11.10 -15.05
C ASP A 176 -2.86 12.30 -14.35
N GLY A 177 -2.99 12.20 -13.01
CA GLY A 177 -3.65 13.19 -12.17
C GLY A 177 -5.18 13.27 -12.34
N THR A 178 -5.81 12.34 -13.06
CA THR A 178 -7.25 12.36 -13.29
C THR A 178 -7.99 11.33 -12.43
N ILE A 179 -9.00 11.81 -11.68
CA ILE A 179 -9.84 10.93 -10.86
C ILE A 179 -10.66 9.95 -11.70
N LYS A 180 -10.92 10.28 -12.97
CA LYS A 180 -11.66 9.42 -13.90
C LYS A 180 -10.96 8.09 -14.13
N GLN A 181 -9.62 8.07 -14.18
CA GLN A 181 -8.87 6.83 -14.34
C GLN A 181 -8.99 5.97 -13.07
N VAL A 182 -8.79 6.54 -11.88
CA VAL A 182 -8.99 5.85 -10.60
C VAL A 182 -10.39 5.24 -10.49
N ASP A 183 -11.42 5.94 -10.98
CA ASP A 183 -12.81 5.45 -10.97
C ASP A 183 -13.05 4.29 -11.93
N LYS A 184 -12.32 4.21 -13.05
CA LYS A 184 -12.44 3.12 -14.05
C LYS A 184 -11.71 1.84 -13.64
N GLU A 185 -10.63 1.95 -12.89
CA GLU A 185 -9.85 0.80 -12.49
C GLU A 185 -10.64 -0.13 -11.57
N LYS A 186 -10.36 -1.42 -11.71
CA LYS A 186 -10.83 -2.43 -10.76
C LYS A 186 -9.79 -2.58 -9.63
N ILE A 187 -10.23 -3.02 -8.46
CA ILE A 187 -9.33 -3.40 -7.35
C ILE A 187 -8.69 -4.74 -7.70
N TRP A 188 -7.77 -4.70 -8.65
CA TRP A 188 -7.19 -5.88 -9.27
C TRP A 188 -5.91 -5.54 -10.01
N PHE A 189 -4.91 -6.42 -9.92
CA PHE A 189 -3.74 -6.40 -10.79
C PHE A 189 -3.90 -7.41 -11.92
N CYS A 190 -3.59 -7.00 -13.15
CA CYS A 190 -3.59 -7.93 -14.27
C CYS A 190 -2.56 -9.06 -14.04
N PRO A 191 -2.69 -10.23 -14.70
CA PRO A 191 -1.79 -11.37 -14.48
C PRO A 191 -0.31 -11.02 -14.65
N LYS A 192 0.02 -10.09 -15.56
CA LYS A 192 1.41 -9.65 -15.78
C LYS A 192 1.95 -8.85 -14.60
N CYS A 193 1.18 -7.94 -14.03
CA CYS A 193 1.59 -7.20 -12.83
C CYS A 193 1.67 -8.13 -11.61
N TRP A 194 0.67 -8.99 -11.44
CA TRP A 194 0.64 -9.92 -10.31
C TRP A 194 1.83 -10.89 -10.29
N LYS A 195 2.29 -11.33 -11.48
CA LYS A 195 3.45 -12.22 -11.61
C LYS A 195 4.77 -11.57 -11.17
N GLN A 196 4.87 -10.24 -11.22
CA GLN A 196 6.12 -9.53 -10.88
C GLN A 196 6.34 -9.39 -9.37
N ILE A 197 5.32 -9.52 -8.54
CA ILE A 197 5.38 -9.32 -7.08
C ILE A 197 5.23 -10.62 -6.27
N LYS A 198 5.04 -11.74 -6.94
CA LYS A 198 5.09 -13.11 -6.35
C LYS A 198 6.52 -13.69 -6.37
#